data_801bbf3ad3e789eca5ce29ff3ca314e2
#
_entry.id   801bbf3ad3e789eca5ce29ff3ca314e2
#
_cell.length_a   1.000
_cell.length_b   1.000
_cell.length_c   1.000
_cell.angle_alpha   90.00
_cell.angle_beta   90.00
_cell.angle_gamma   90.00
#
_symmetry.space_group_name_H-M   'P 1'
#
loop_
_entity.id
_entity.type
_entity.pdbx_description
1 polymer ?
#
loop_
_entity_poly.entity_id
_entity_poly.type
_entity_poly.pdbx_seq_one_letter_code
_entity_poly.pdbx_strand_id
1 'polypeptide(L)'
;MISDKKNISLLADIFVKSGLENIVISPGSRNAPIIVSFANNPKINAFSIIDERSAAFFAMGISLQTRKTTAIACTSGSAALNYASAIAEAYYQKIPLLIITADRPKYLIDVGDGQTIKQKNVFKNYIKKSYELPENIDSPKRFEKAEKIINKALEHCLYPEPGPVHINIPFDEPIYGTSNEERSEERR
;
A
#
# COMPACT_ATOMS: atom_id res chain seq x y z
N MET A 1 8.49 14.45 9.29
CA MET A 1 8.38 14.75 7.84
C MET A 1 7.52 13.67 7.21
N ILE A 2 6.47 14.05 6.50
CA ILE A 2 5.55 13.13 5.78
C ILE A 2 5.45 13.58 4.32
N SER A 3 4.96 12.71 3.42
CA SER A 3 4.67 13.11 2.04
C SER A 3 3.55 14.15 2.00
N ASP A 4 3.60 15.06 1.01
CA ASP A 4 2.52 16.02 0.71
C ASP A 4 1.28 15.35 0.08
N LYS A 5 1.37 14.06 -0.29
CA LYS A 5 0.25 13.26 -0.82
C LYS A 5 -0.73 12.90 0.29
N LYS A 6 -1.83 13.64 0.42
CA LYS A 6 -2.85 13.48 1.48
C LYS A 6 -3.44 12.08 1.57
N ASN A 7 -3.60 11.38 0.43
CA ASN A 7 -4.09 9.99 0.40
C ASN A 7 -3.14 9.02 1.12
N ILE A 8 -1.83 9.27 1.08
CA ILE A 8 -0.83 8.45 1.77
C ILE A 8 -0.76 8.78 3.26
N SER A 9 -0.84 10.06 3.63
CA SER A 9 -0.94 10.46 5.03
C SER A 9 -2.17 9.80 5.69
N LEU A 10 -3.33 9.85 5.02
CA LEU A 10 -4.54 9.17 5.48
C LEU A 10 -4.34 7.65 5.62
N LEU A 11 -3.71 7.01 4.63
CA LEU A 11 -3.42 5.57 4.69
C LEU A 11 -2.53 5.22 5.89
N ALA A 12 -1.45 5.98 6.12
CA ALA A 12 -0.54 5.75 7.24
C ALA A 12 -1.22 5.96 8.60
N ASP A 13 -2.08 6.97 8.72
CA ASP A 13 -2.85 7.25 9.94
C ASP A 13 -3.84 6.12 10.26
N ILE A 14 -4.62 5.68 9.26
CA ILE A 14 -5.58 4.58 9.47
C ILE A 14 -4.84 3.28 9.74
N PHE A 15 -3.71 3.02 9.07
CA PHE A 15 -2.85 1.87 9.32
C PHE A 15 -2.48 1.76 10.80
N VAL A 16 -1.95 2.84 11.38
CA VAL A 16 -1.58 2.89 12.81
C VAL A 16 -2.81 2.77 13.72
N LYS A 17 -3.90 3.50 13.42
CA LYS A 17 -5.14 3.44 14.21
C LYS A 17 -5.77 2.05 14.24
N SER A 18 -5.55 1.26 13.19
CA SER A 18 -6.01 -0.13 13.09
C SER A 18 -5.08 -1.14 13.78
N GLY A 19 -4.04 -0.68 14.47
CA GLY A 19 -3.11 -1.52 15.20
C GLY A 19 -2.10 -2.27 14.32
N LEU A 20 -1.94 -1.86 13.06
CA LEU A 20 -0.91 -2.39 12.18
C LEU A 20 0.44 -1.71 12.48
N GLU A 21 1.48 -2.52 12.53
CA GLU A 21 2.80 -2.05 12.95
C GLU A 21 3.89 -2.31 11.90
N ASN A 22 3.71 -3.30 11.01
CA ASN A 22 4.78 -3.78 10.14
C ASN A 22 4.49 -3.53 8.67
N ILE A 23 5.46 -2.95 7.98
CA ILE A 23 5.48 -2.81 6.52
C ILE A 23 6.85 -3.18 5.96
N VAL A 24 6.85 -3.94 4.87
CA VAL A 24 8.07 -4.25 4.11
C VAL A 24 8.03 -3.49 2.80
N ILE A 25 9.05 -2.71 2.52
CA ILE A 25 9.09 -1.79 1.39
C ILE A 25 10.24 -2.16 0.46
N SER A 26 9.92 -2.43 -0.80
CA SER A 26 10.91 -2.48 -1.88
C SER A 26 11.00 -1.08 -2.51
N PRO A 27 12.17 -0.40 -2.36
CA PRO A 27 12.28 1.00 -2.72
C PRO A 27 12.27 1.22 -4.25
N GLY A 28 11.66 2.31 -4.66
CA GLY A 28 11.64 2.80 -6.04
C GLY A 28 11.14 4.24 -6.10
N SER A 29 11.26 4.90 -7.24
CA SER A 29 10.90 6.32 -7.36
C SER A 29 9.41 6.56 -7.16
N ARG A 30 8.54 5.77 -7.82
CA ARG A 30 7.09 6.01 -7.79
C ARG A 30 6.47 5.77 -6.40
N ASN A 31 7.04 4.94 -5.56
CA ASN A 31 6.56 4.73 -4.19
C ASN A 31 7.24 5.62 -3.14
N ALA A 32 7.98 6.67 -3.55
CA ALA A 32 8.59 7.63 -2.63
C ALA A 32 7.59 8.22 -1.61
N PRO A 33 6.35 8.60 -1.97
CA PRO A 33 5.36 9.08 -1.01
C PRO A 33 5.07 8.06 0.10
N ILE A 34 5.01 6.76 -0.25
CA ILE A 34 4.79 5.67 0.70
C ILE A 34 6.02 5.53 1.62
N ILE A 35 7.22 5.50 1.04
CA ILE A 35 8.48 5.39 1.81
C ILE A 35 8.56 6.51 2.85
N VAL A 36 8.40 7.76 2.42
CA VAL A 36 8.51 8.93 3.31
C VAL A 36 7.50 8.88 4.45
N SER A 37 6.25 8.54 4.16
CA SER A 37 5.20 8.57 5.17
C SER A 37 5.24 7.41 6.16
N PHE A 38 5.66 6.23 5.70
CA PHE A 38 5.72 5.05 6.56
C PHE A 38 7.04 4.92 7.31
N ALA A 39 8.19 5.15 6.65
CA ALA A 39 9.49 4.99 7.28
C ALA A 39 9.79 6.07 8.34
N ASN A 40 9.21 7.27 8.21
CA ASN A 40 9.36 8.33 9.22
C ASN A 40 8.30 8.27 10.33
N ASN A 41 7.43 7.26 10.34
CA ASN A 41 6.43 7.11 11.38
C ASN A 41 6.97 6.24 12.54
N PRO A 42 7.18 6.79 13.76
CA PRO A 42 7.77 6.05 14.87
C PRO A 42 6.90 4.89 15.40
N LYS A 43 5.63 4.83 15.00
CA LYS A 43 4.71 3.74 15.36
C LYS A 43 4.72 2.59 14.33
N ILE A 44 5.54 2.68 13.29
CA ILE A 44 5.60 1.71 12.20
C ILE A 44 7.01 1.13 12.08
N ASN A 45 7.11 -0.17 12.11
CA ASN A 45 8.33 -0.92 11.79
C ASN A 45 8.44 -1.06 10.27
N ALA A 46 9.21 -0.20 9.63
CA ALA A 46 9.44 -0.24 8.20
C ALA A 46 10.74 -1.01 7.88
N PHE A 47 10.61 -2.12 7.17
CA PHE A 47 11.72 -2.94 6.71
C PHE A 47 12.00 -2.65 5.24
N SER A 48 13.24 -2.34 4.89
CA SER A 48 13.65 -2.12 3.49
C SER A 48 14.28 -3.39 2.92
N ILE A 49 13.67 -3.98 1.89
CA ILE A 49 14.16 -5.15 1.17
C ILE A 49 14.07 -4.88 -0.32
N ILE A 50 15.20 -4.87 -1.01
CA ILE A 50 15.31 -4.42 -2.41
C ILE A 50 14.58 -5.36 -3.37
N ASP A 51 14.79 -6.68 -3.23
CA ASP A 51 14.12 -7.68 -4.06
C ASP A 51 12.67 -7.88 -3.62
N GLU A 52 11.73 -7.59 -4.51
CA GLU A 52 10.29 -7.63 -4.20
C GLU A 52 9.81 -9.02 -3.83
N ARG A 53 10.29 -10.05 -4.50
CA ARG A 53 9.91 -11.44 -4.17
C ARG A 53 10.33 -11.80 -2.75
N SER A 54 11.56 -11.50 -2.39
CA SER A 54 12.09 -11.71 -1.03
C SER A 54 11.32 -10.88 -0.01
N ALA A 55 11.02 -9.61 -0.34
CA ALA A 55 10.23 -8.72 0.51
C ALA A 55 8.83 -9.29 0.82
N ALA A 56 8.17 -9.84 -0.19
CA ALA A 56 6.83 -10.39 -0.03
C ALA A 56 6.81 -11.65 0.85
N PHE A 57 7.76 -12.57 0.66
CA PHE A 57 7.89 -13.74 1.54
C PHE A 57 8.31 -13.37 2.96
N PHE A 58 9.16 -12.36 3.12
CA PHE A 58 9.53 -11.85 4.45
C PHE A 58 8.32 -11.27 5.19
N ALA A 59 7.51 -10.45 4.52
CA ALA A 59 6.28 -9.91 5.08
C ALA A 59 5.26 -11.01 5.42
N MET A 60 5.13 -12.02 4.56
CA MET A 60 4.30 -13.19 4.82
C MET A 60 4.76 -13.92 6.08
N GLY A 61 6.07 -14.07 6.27
CA GLY A 61 6.66 -14.67 7.49
C GLY A 61 6.33 -13.86 8.75
N ILE A 62 6.42 -12.53 8.71
CA ILE A 62 6.02 -11.65 9.82
C ILE A 62 4.52 -11.87 10.14
N SER A 63 3.68 -11.84 9.12
CA SER A 63 2.23 -12.02 9.30
C SER A 63 1.88 -13.37 9.90
N LEU A 64 2.54 -14.43 9.44
CA LEU A 64 2.36 -15.79 9.95
C LEU A 64 2.74 -15.91 11.44
N GLN A 65 3.86 -15.32 11.84
CA GLN A 65 4.35 -15.37 13.23
C GLN A 65 3.55 -14.48 14.17
N THR A 66 3.20 -13.27 13.73
CA THR A 66 2.48 -12.30 14.56
C THR A 66 0.97 -12.52 14.59
N ARG A 67 0.43 -13.24 13.59
CA ARG A 67 -1.01 -13.37 13.32
C ARG A 67 -1.71 -12.02 13.09
N LYS A 68 -0.94 -11.00 12.71
CA LYS A 68 -1.42 -9.66 12.34
C LYS A 68 -1.20 -9.41 10.86
N THR A 69 -2.00 -8.54 10.28
CA THR A 69 -1.79 -8.10 8.90
C THR A 69 -0.44 -7.37 8.80
N THR A 70 0.38 -7.79 7.86
CA THR A 70 1.62 -7.09 7.49
C THR A 70 1.44 -6.47 6.10
N ALA A 71 1.91 -5.23 5.92
CA ALA A 71 1.89 -4.58 4.62
C ALA A 71 3.17 -4.87 3.82
N ILE A 72 3.03 -4.90 2.49
CA ILE A 72 4.14 -4.86 1.54
C ILE A 72 3.92 -3.72 0.57
N ALA A 73 4.98 -3.01 0.19
CA ALA A 73 4.87 -1.89 -0.74
C ALA A 73 5.99 -1.87 -1.77
N CYS A 74 5.66 -1.65 -3.04
CA CYS A 74 6.62 -1.49 -4.13
C CYS A 74 6.25 -0.36 -5.08
N THR A 75 7.19 -0.05 -5.96
CA THR A 75 7.02 0.89 -7.07
C THR A 75 6.12 0.34 -8.17
N SER A 76 5.90 1.13 -9.22
CA SER A 76 5.04 0.75 -10.36
C SER A 76 5.69 -0.26 -11.30
N GLY A 77 4.90 -0.83 -12.18
CA GLY A 77 5.36 -1.69 -13.27
C GLY A 77 5.57 -3.14 -12.85
N SER A 78 6.56 -3.79 -13.46
CA SER A 78 6.86 -5.21 -13.23
C SER A 78 7.30 -5.54 -11.79
N ALA A 79 7.70 -4.54 -11.00
CA ALA A 79 7.98 -4.68 -9.57
C ALA A 79 6.81 -5.39 -8.84
N ALA A 80 5.58 -4.95 -9.10
CA ALA A 80 4.39 -5.54 -8.51
C ALA A 80 4.26 -7.05 -8.82
N LEU A 81 4.62 -7.49 -10.04
CA LEU A 81 4.49 -8.89 -10.44
C LEU A 81 5.41 -9.84 -9.67
N ASN A 82 6.52 -9.34 -9.14
CA ASN A 82 7.42 -10.15 -8.32
C ASN A 82 6.79 -10.58 -6.98
N TYR A 83 5.73 -9.91 -6.54
CA TYR A 83 4.97 -10.32 -5.35
C TYR A 83 4.06 -11.55 -5.59
N ALA A 84 3.78 -11.91 -6.85
CA ALA A 84 2.72 -12.84 -7.20
C ALA A 84 2.85 -14.21 -6.52
N SER A 85 4.05 -14.76 -6.40
CA SER A 85 4.28 -16.07 -5.78
C SER A 85 3.94 -16.07 -4.29
N ALA A 86 4.39 -15.06 -3.54
CA ALA A 86 4.09 -14.93 -2.11
C ALA A 86 2.60 -14.61 -1.87
N ILE A 87 1.98 -13.80 -2.75
CA ILE A 87 0.55 -13.49 -2.67
C ILE A 87 -0.29 -14.76 -2.89
N ALA A 88 0.07 -15.57 -3.88
CA ALA A 88 -0.62 -16.84 -4.13
C ALA A 88 -0.50 -17.79 -2.92
N GLU A 89 0.69 -17.92 -2.34
CA GLU A 89 0.90 -18.73 -1.15
C GLU A 89 0.09 -18.19 0.05
N ALA A 90 0.13 -16.87 0.29
CA ALA A 90 -0.65 -16.23 1.35
C ALA A 90 -2.17 -16.44 1.18
N TYR A 91 -2.65 -16.45 -0.07
CA TYR A 91 -4.07 -16.69 -0.36
C TYR A 91 -4.53 -18.10 0.05
N TYR A 92 -3.77 -19.13 -0.35
CA TYR A 92 -4.11 -20.51 -0.02
C TYR A 92 -3.88 -20.85 1.46
N GLN A 93 -2.88 -20.24 2.09
CA GLN A 93 -2.63 -20.39 3.53
C GLN A 93 -3.45 -19.45 4.42
N LYS A 94 -4.30 -18.58 3.83
CA LYS A 94 -5.13 -17.61 4.57
C LYS A 94 -4.31 -16.68 5.46
N ILE A 95 -3.18 -16.20 4.94
CA ILE A 95 -2.30 -15.28 5.65
C ILE A 95 -2.68 -13.84 5.28
N PRO A 96 -2.97 -12.97 6.27
CA PRO A 96 -3.39 -11.61 5.99
C PRO A 96 -2.21 -10.75 5.52
N LEU A 97 -2.25 -10.30 4.26
CA LEU A 97 -1.28 -9.36 3.67
C LEU A 97 -2.00 -8.16 3.08
N LEU A 98 -1.51 -6.96 3.35
CA LEU A 98 -1.93 -5.74 2.68
C LEU A 98 -0.90 -5.40 1.59
N ILE A 99 -1.25 -5.61 0.34
CA ILE A 99 -0.40 -5.30 -0.80
C ILE A 99 -0.66 -3.86 -1.25
N ILE A 100 0.36 -3.01 -1.22
CA ILE A 100 0.29 -1.61 -1.62
C ILE A 100 1.21 -1.42 -2.83
N THR A 101 0.64 -1.12 -3.99
CA THR A 101 1.43 -0.85 -5.20
C THR A 101 1.28 0.61 -5.61
N ALA A 102 2.39 1.32 -5.73
CA ALA A 102 2.40 2.58 -6.43
C ALA A 102 2.15 2.35 -7.92
N ASP A 103 1.45 3.27 -8.58
CA ASP A 103 1.13 3.15 -10.00
C ASP A 103 1.33 4.48 -10.71
N ARG A 104 1.37 4.45 -12.04
CA ARG A 104 1.26 5.62 -12.89
C ARG A 104 -0.18 6.11 -12.94
N PRO A 105 -0.41 7.41 -13.21
CA PRO A 105 -1.74 7.91 -13.56
C PRO A 105 -2.32 7.17 -14.77
N LYS A 106 -3.64 7.07 -14.84
CA LYS A 106 -4.32 6.28 -15.88
C LYS A 106 -3.99 6.69 -17.30
N TYR A 107 -3.71 7.97 -17.53
CA TYR A 107 -3.39 8.50 -18.85
C TYR A 107 -2.00 8.09 -19.37
N LEU A 108 -1.14 7.55 -18.50
CA LEU A 108 0.18 7.03 -18.84
C LEU A 108 0.21 5.51 -19.05
N ILE A 109 -0.91 4.82 -18.83
CA ILE A 109 -0.97 3.36 -19.00
C ILE A 109 -1.25 3.02 -20.45
N ASP A 110 -0.48 2.06 -21.01
CA ASP A 110 -0.57 1.57 -22.40
C ASP A 110 -0.22 2.64 -23.48
N VAL A 111 0.53 3.66 -23.12
CA VAL A 111 0.97 4.71 -24.06
C VAL A 111 2.49 4.71 -24.30
N GLY A 112 3.18 3.67 -23.85
CA GLY A 112 4.64 3.55 -23.99
C GLY A 112 5.44 4.25 -22.90
N ASP A 113 4.80 4.76 -21.83
CA ASP A 113 5.52 5.27 -20.67
C ASP A 113 6.30 4.17 -19.95
N GLY A 114 7.51 4.52 -19.50
CA GLY A 114 8.41 3.56 -18.84
C GLY A 114 7.86 3.03 -17.53
N GLN A 115 8.10 1.76 -17.25
CA GLN A 115 7.75 1.11 -16.00
C GLN A 115 6.25 1.18 -15.66
N THR A 116 5.41 0.95 -16.67
CA THR A 116 3.95 0.86 -16.57
C THR A 116 3.45 -0.52 -17.00
N ILE A 117 2.44 -1.01 -16.29
CA ILE A 117 1.66 -2.20 -16.65
C ILE A 117 0.20 -1.97 -16.21
N LYS A 118 -0.71 -2.85 -16.60
CA LYS A 118 -2.09 -2.85 -16.07
C LYS A 118 -2.12 -3.41 -14.65
N GLN A 119 -1.87 -2.58 -13.63
CA GLN A 119 -1.81 -3.00 -12.24
C GLN A 119 -3.19 -3.24 -11.60
N LYS A 120 -4.22 -2.56 -12.08
CA LYS A 120 -5.57 -2.77 -11.58
C LYS A 120 -6.00 -4.22 -11.71
N ASN A 121 -6.35 -4.86 -10.59
CA ASN A 121 -6.76 -6.27 -10.52
C ASN A 121 -5.67 -7.26 -10.99
N VAL A 122 -4.39 -6.87 -10.99
CA VAL A 122 -3.30 -7.72 -11.46
C VAL A 122 -3.19 -9.06 -10.70
N PHE A 123 -3.58 -9.06 -9.42
CA PHE A 123 -3.58 -10.26 -8.57
C PHE A 123 -4.95 -10.90 -8.36
N LYS A 124 -5.96 -10.57 -9.16
CA LYS A 124 -7.38 -10.89 -8.90
C LYS A 124 -7.67 -12.35 -8.54
N ASN A 125 -6.88 -13.31 -9.04
CA ASN A 125 -7.09 -14.73 -8.80
C ASN A 125 -6.57 -15.21 -7.43
N TYR A 126 -5.73 -14.41 -6.77
CA TYR A 126 -5.01 -14.79 -5.55
C TYR A 126 -5.11 -13.75 -4.45
N ILE A 127 -6.15 -12.93 -4.49
CA ILE A 127 -6.47 -11.93 -3.46
C ILE A 127 -7.96 -11.92 -3.15
N LYS A 128 -8.31 -11.52 -1.96
CA LYS A 128 -9.73 -11.39 -1.57
C LYS A 128 -10.41 -10.21 -2.24
N LYS A 129 -9.73 -9.07 -2.32
CA LYS A 129 -10.22 -7.84 -2.96
C LYS A 129 -9.08 -7.00 -3.51
N SER A 130 -9.39 -6.21 -4.53
CA SER A 130 -8.52 -5.17 -5.08
C SER A 130 -9.21 -3.82 -5.01
N TYR A 131 -8.50 -2.83 -4.53
CA TYR A 131 -8.94 -1.45 -4.40
C TYR A 131 -8.02 -0.51 -5.15
N GLU A 132 -8.54 0.63 -5.56
CA GLU A 132 -7.78 1.73 -6.15
C GLU A 132 -8.07 2.99 -5.35
N LEU A 133 -7.06 3.60 -4.74
CA LEU A 133 -7.21 4.86 -4.04
C LEU A 133 -7.35 6.01 -5.06
N PRO A 134 -8.17 7.03 -4.76
CA PRO A 134 -8.15 8.27 -5.52
C PRO A 134 -6.76 8.92 -5.44
N GLU A 135 -6.27 9.41 -6.57
CA GLU A 135 -5.01 10.13 -6.66
C GLU A 135 -5.03 11.40 -5.82
N ASN A 136 -6.15 12.11 -5.84
CA ASN A 136 -6.38 13.37 -5.13
C ASN A 136 -7.61 13.24 -4.22
N ILE A 137 -7.49 13.68 -2.95
CA ILE A 137 -8.55 13.63 -1.92
C ILE A 137 -8.87 15.01 -1.34
N ASP A 138 -8.67 16.10 -2.09
CA ASP A 138 -8.88 17.46 -1.60
C ASP A 138 -10.34 17.83 -1.33
N SER A 139 -11.30 17.10 -1.90
CA SER A 139 -12.71 17.31 -1.59
C SER A 139 -13.22 16.37 -0.49
N PRO A 140 -14.17 16.80 0.38
CA PRO A 140 -14.72 15.97 1.44
C PRO A 140 -15.25 14.61 0.93
N LYS A 141 -15.91 14.61 -0.23
CA LYS A 141 -16.43 13.38 -0.85
C LYS A 141 -15.32 12.40 -1.27
N ARG A 142 -14.20 12.93 -1.80
CA ARG A 142 -13.05 12.08 -2.19
C ARG A 142 -12.30 11.58 -0.96
N PHE A 143 -12.19 12.41 0.07
CA PHE A 143 -11.60 12.03 1.36
C PHE A 143 -12.38 10.88 1.99
N GLU A 144 -13.71 11.02 2.16
CA GLU A 144 -14.59 9.98 2.69
C GLU A 144 -14.50 8.68 1.88
N LYS A 145 -14.43 8.80 0.54
CA LYS A 145 -14.26 7.64 -0.34
C LYS A 145 -12.93 6.93 -0.08
N ALA A 146 -11.83 7.67 0.05
CA ALA A 146 -10.52 7.09 0.34
C ALA A 146 -10.49 6.41 1.71
N GLU A 147 -11.04 7.06 2.73
CA GLU A 147 -11.17 6.52 4.08
C GLU A 147 -11.97 5.20 4.09
N LYS A 148 -13.12 5.16 3.41
CA LYS A 148 -13.92 3.93 3.26
C LYS A 148 -13.16 2.81 2.55
N ILE A 149 -12.38 3.15 1.51
CA ILE A 149 -11.57 2.17 0.78
C ILE A 149 -10.52 1.56 1.70
N ILE A 150 -9.78 2.40 2.44
CA ILE A 150 -8.70 1.93 3.33
C ILE A 150 -9.28 1.04 4.43
N ASN A 151 -10.32 1.50 5.13
CA ASN A 151 -10.95 0.72 6.20
C ASN A 151 -11.47 -0.63 5.69
N LYS A 152 -12.15 -0.67 4.54
CA LYS A 152 -12.61 -1.92 3.93
C LYS A 152 -11.45 -2.83 3.51
N ALA A 153 -10.35 -2.28 3.01
CA ALA A 153 -9.18 -3.08 2.65
C ALA A 153 -8.58 -3.77 3.88
N LEU A 154 -8.44 -3.04 4.99
CA LEU A 154 -7.95 -3.58 6.25
C LEU A 154 -8.90 -4.63 6.84
N GLU A 155 -10.20 -4.35 6.85
CA GLU A 155 -11.23 -5.31 7.26
C GLU A 155 -11.16 -6.60 6.44
N HIS A 156 -11.06 -6.48 5.12
CA HIS A 156 -10.98 -7.65 4.24
C HIS A 156 -9.68 -8.44 4.37
N CYS A 157 -8.59 -7.88 4.91
CA CYS A 157 -7.41 -8.68 5.24
C CYS A 157 -7.72 -9.76 6.29
N LEU A 158 -8.70 -9.51 7.17
CA LEU A 158 -9.01 -10.37 8.31
C LEU A 158 -10.35 -11.09 8.20
N TYR A 159 -11.38 -10.45 7.64
CA TYR A 159 -12.76 -10.96 7.63
C TYR A 159 -13.29 -11.26 6.23
N PRO A 160 -14.20 -12.27 6.07
CA PRO A 160 -14.64 -13.25 7.09
C PRO A 160 -13.55 -14.27 7.46
N GLU A 161 -12.51 -14.39 6.66
CA GLU A 161 -11.31 -15.19 6.91
C GLU A 161 -10.06 -14.38 6.49
N PRO A 162 -8.87 -14.63 7.07
CA PRO A 162 -7.67 -13.91 6.70
C PRO A 162 -7.25 -14.16 5.24
N GLY A 163 -6.54 -13.21 4.65
CA GLY A 163 -6.02 -13.34 3.30
C GLY A 163 -5.52 -12.03 2.69
N PRO A 164 -4.85 -12.09 1.55
CA PRO A 164 -4.25 -10.94 0.92
C PRO A 164 -5.30 -10.01 0.27
N VAL A 165 -5.05 -8.70 0.39
CA VAL A 165 -5.85 -7.62 -0.20
C VAL A 165 -4.93 -6.61 -0.86
N HIS A 166 -5.32 -6.10 -2.01
CA HIS A 166 -4.53 -5.18 -2.81
C HIS A 166 -5.11 -3.76 -2.80
N ILE A 167 -4.26 -2.77 -2.58
CA ILE A 167 -4.53 -1.35 -2.81
C ILE A 167 -3.56 -0.84 -3.86
N ASN A 168 -4.07 -0.45 -5.03
CA ASN A 168 -3.32 0.22 -6.08
C ASN A 168 -3.45 1.73 -5.93
N ILE A 169 -2.33 2.46 -5.98
CA ILE A 169 -2.30 3.90 -5.69
C ILE A 169 -1.61 4.64 -6.84
N PRO A 170 -2.36 5.29 -7.73
CA PRO A 170 -1.78 6.12 -8.76
C PRO A 170 -1.18 7.40 -8.15
N PHE A 171 0.02 7.77 -8.61
CA PHE A 171 0.71 8.99 -8.25
C PHE A 171 1.11 9.76 -9.50
N ASP A 172 0.66 11.00 -9.60
CA ASP A 172 1.17 11.97 -10.56
C ASP A 172 2.30 12.81 -9.97
N GLU A 173 3.15 13.34 -10.84
CA GLU A 173 4.24 14.24 -10.44
C GLU A 173 3.70 15.56 -9.83
N PRO A 174 4.42 16.20 -8.94
CA PRO A 174 5.66 15.74 -8.30
C PRO A 174 5.43 14.67 -7.22
N ILE A 175 6.38 13.75 -7.02
CA ILE A 175 6.26 12.63 -6.05
C ILE A 175 7.18 12.75 -4.84
N TYR A 176 8.07 13.74 -4.83
CA TYR A 176 9.05 13.93 -3.75
C TYR A 176 8.69 15.08 -2.80
N GLY A 177 7.48 15.64 -2.95
CA GLY A 177 7.00 16.68 -2.07
C GLY A 177 6.81 16.17 -0.63
N THR A 178 7.24 16.99 0.35
CA THR A 178 7.09 16.70 1.77
C THR A 178 6.45 17.87 2.50
N SER A 179 5.73 17.57 3.57
CA SER A 179 5.17 18.56 4.48
C SER A 179 5.62 18.28 5.91
N ASN A 180 5.69 19.36 6.72
CA ASN A 180 5.93 19.29 8.15
C ASN A 180 4.62 19.42 8.96
N GLU A 181 3.46 19.29 8.31
CA GLU A 181 2.18 19.34 9.02
C GLU A 181 2.13 18.26 10.09
N GLU A 182 1.95 18.69 11.33
CA GLU A 182 1.62 17.82 12.44
C GLU A 182 0.30 17.12 12.15
N ARG A 183 0.24 15.86 12.53
CA ARG A 183 -0.89 14.98 12.26
C ARG A 183 -2.21 15.55 12.75
N SER A 184 -3.28 15.23 12.06
CA SER A 184 -4.67 15.69 12.30
C SER A 184 -5.25 15.44 13.70
N GLU A 185 -4.48 14.99 14.68
CA GLU A 185 -4.92 14.78 16.07
C GLU A 185 -5.08 16.08 16.88
N GLU A 186 -4.50 17.21 16.42
CA GLU A 186 -4.57 18.50 17.13
C GLU A 186 -5.67 19.45 16.64
N ARG A 187 -6.50 19.02 15.69
CA ARG A 187 -7.65 19.80 15.23
C ARG A 187 -8.97 19.22 15.75
N ARG A 188 -9.13 19.25 17.07
CA ARG A 188 -10.46 19.15 17.73
C ARG A 188 -10.60 20.21 18.79
#